data_2f9a1279be4d908680d7881188078027
#
_entry.id   2f9a1279be4d908680d7881188078027
#
_cell.length_a   1.000
_cell.length_b   1.000
_cell.length_c   1.000
_cell.angle_alpha   90.00
_cell.angle_beta   90.00
_cell.angle_gamma   90.00
#
_symmetry.space_group_name_H-M   'P 1'
#
loop_
_entity.id
_entity.type
_entity.pdbx_description
1 polymer ?
#
loop_
_entity_poly.entity_id
_entity_poly.type
_entity_poly.pdbx_seq_one_letter_code
_entity_poly.pdbx_strand_id
1 'polypeptide(L)'
;MSKKKKVLAISIDGVTRDLYNQFDTWYRKAFIVNDSIVEMDDNYRYLESKSSNEDELALQKIIDEKINLPLDTFDLLNHYQFENREELEKFMYINYSFQIFASANSFPKSMDSINFLQIFGDTTGLFDVVLFAKCKETSISSTYHFLAKNACKIRNVKFIEEYEDIWKDSDVVITDCPEVLETKPKNKKSIKMNHMYNSYSDANYSFDSILEIKDENFIKEIFK
;
A
#
# COMPACT_ATOMS: atom_id res chain seq x y z
N MET A 1 23.08 -31.03 -8.01
CA MET A 1 22.47 -29.77 -8.44
C MET A 1 21.60 -29.27 -7.27
N SER A 2 21.89 -28.12 -6.68
CA SER A 2 21.02 -27.56 -5.64
C SER A 2 19.69 -27.16 -6.30
N LYS A 3 18.58 -27.58 -5.69
CA LYS A 3 17.23 -27.20 -6.16
C LYS A 3 17.13 -25.68 -6.03
N LYS A 4 16.76 -24.99 -7.12
CA LYS A 4 16.55 -23.53 -7.09
C LYS A 4 15.48 -23.25 -6.00
N LYS A 5 15.77 -22.37 -5.06
CA LYS A 5 14.78 -21.93 -4.08
C LYS A 5 13.61 -21.27 -4.78
N LYS A 6 12.41 -21.47 -4.26
CA LYS A 6 11.22 -20.76 -4.72
C LYS A 6 11.27 -19.30 -4.25
N VAL A 7 10.48 -18.43 -4.86
CA VAL A 7 10.44 -17.01 -4.52
C VAL A 7 9.05 -16.65 -4.03
N LEU A 8 9.00 -16.06 -2.81
CA LEU A 8 7.83 -15.42 -2.24
C LEU A 8 7.93 -13.92 -2.44
N ALA A 9 7.10 -13.37 -3.31
CA ALA A 9 7.00 -11.92 -3.46
C ALA A 9 5.86 -11.35 -2.59
N ILE A 10 6.12 -10.24 -1.92
CA ILE A 10 5.15 -9.58 -1.03
C ILE A 10 5.01 -8.13 -1.46
N SER A 11 3.78 -7.68 -1.74
CA SER A 11 3.50 -6.28 -2.01
C SER A 11 3.82 -5.42 -0.78
N ILE A 12 4.47 -4.29 -1.00
CA ILE A 12 4.64 -3.29 0.05
C ILE A 12 3.31 -2.59 0.28
N ASP A 13 2.69 -2.09 -0.79
CA ASP A 13 1.42 -1.39 -0.74
C ASP A 13 0.25 -2.36 -0.53
N GLY A 14 -0.71 -1.96 0.29
CA GLY A 14 -1.91 -2.74 0.61
C GLY A 14 -1.68 -4.00 1.46
N VAL A 15 -0.41 -4.40 1.67
CA VAL A 15 -0.04 -5.56 2.51
C VAL A 15 0.75 -5.14 3.74
N THR A 16 1.75 -4.31 3.57
CA THR A 16 2.59 -3.83 4.68
C THR A 16 2.41 -2.34 4.96
N ARG A 17 2.18 -1.55 3.92
CA ARG A 17 1.97 -0.11 3.96
C ARG A 17 0.51 0.22 3.67
N ASP A 18 -0.12 0.98 4.56
CA ASP A 18 -1.46 1.52 4.39
C ASP A 18 -1.40 2.76 3.49
N LEU A 19 -1.14 2.50 2.19
CA LEU A 19 -0.91 3.54 1.19
C LEU A 19 -2.18 4.35 0.94
N TYR A 20 -3.32 3.68 0.82
CA TYR A 20 -4.57 4.34 0.43
C TYR A 20 -5.09 5.29 1.50
N ASN A 21 -5.01 4.91 2.76
CA ASN A 21 -5.39 5.79 3.87
C ASN A 21 -4.48 7.02 3.93
N GLN A 22 -3.18 6.84 3.65
CA GLN A 22 -2.25 7.95 3.61
C GLN A 22 -2.48 8.85 2.39
N PHE A 23 -2.79 8.26 1.23
CA PHE A 23 -3.16 9.01 0.02
C PHE A 23 -4.41 9.86 0.26
N ASP A 24 -5.47 9.26 0.81
CA ASP A 24 -6.72 9.93 1.15
C ASP A 24 -6.49 11.12 2.10
N THR A 25 -5.67 10.92 3.12
CA THR A 25 -5.30 11.99 4.07
C THR A 25 -4.69 13.20 3.35
N TRP A 26 -3.79 12.98 2.39
CA TRP A 26 -3.13 14.06 1.67
C TRP A 26 -4.00 14.67 0.56
N TYR A 27 -4.82 13.84 -0.09
CA TYR A 27 -5.83 14.35 -1.02
C TYR A 27 -6.79 15.33 -0.34
N ARG A 28 -7.33 14.95 0.82
CA ARG A 28 -8.21 15.83 1.62
C ARG A 28 -7.52 17.12 2.01
N LYS A 29 -6.29 17.05 2.49
CA LYS A 29 -5.52 18.26 2.84
C LYS A 29 -5.29 19.17 1.66
N ALA A 30 -4.97 18.63 0.50
CA ALA A 30 -4.62 19.41 -0.68
C ALA A 30 -5.83 20.04 -1.39
N PHE A 31 -6.94 19.31 -1.48
CA PHE A 31 -8.08 19.74 -2.30
C PHE A 31 -9.27 20.20 -1.46
N ILE A 32 -9.59 19.55 -0.37
CA ILE A 32 -10.80 19.84 0.39
C ILE A 32 -10.56 20.95 1.41
N VAL A 33 -9.45 20.88 2.13
CA VAL A 33 -9.12 21.92 3.10
C VAL A 33 -8.85 23.23 2.37
N ASN A 34 -8.08 23.20 1.28
CA ASN A 34 -7.78 24.40 0.49
C ASN A 34 -9.04 25.00 -0.17
N ASP A 35 -9.91 24.17 -0.75
CA ASP A 35 -11.15 24.66 -1.35
C ASP A 35 -12.13 25.23 -0.29
N SER A 36 -12.23 24.59 0.87
CA SER A 36 -13.03 25.12 1.97
C SER A 36 -12.46 26.42 2.54
N ILE A 37 -11.14 26.58 2.50
CA ILE A 37 -10.43 27.82 2.87
C ILE A 37 -10.70 28.92 1.86
N VAL A 38 -10.73 28.62 0.56
CA VAL A 38 -11.00 29.60 -0.50
C VAL A 38 -12.44 30.12 -0.42
N GLU A 39 -13.42 29.25 -0.14
CA GLU A 39 -14.83 29.68 0.07
C GLU A 39 -15.01 30.48 1.39
N MET A 40 -14.08 30.36 2.34
CA MET A 40 -14.10 31.07 3.63
C MET A 40 -13.18 32.32 3.66
N ASP A 41 -12.62 32.73 2.53
CA ASP A 41 -11.44 33.62 2.44
C ASP A 41 -11.57 34.98 3.17
N ASP A 42 -12.75 35.57 3.25
CA ASP A 42 -12.96 36.82 3.98
C ASP A 42 -12.97 36.66 5.52
N ASN A 43 -13.23 35.42 6.02
CA ASN A 43 -13.22 35.12 7.45
C ASN A 43 -11.93 34.45 7.93
N TYR A 44 -11.19 33.76 7.02
CA TYR A 44 -10.05 32.93 7.41
C TYR A 44 -8.79 33.72 7.78
N ARG A 45 -8.52 34.86 7.13
CA ARG A 45 -7.44 35.78 7.54
C ARG A 45 -7.62 36.28 8.99
N TYR A 46 -8.84 36.24 9.50
CA TYR A 46 -9.15 36.59 10.89
C TYR A 46 -8.90 35.40 11.84
N LEU A 47 -9.02 34.16 11.36
CA LEU A 47 -8.86 32.93 12.15
C LEU A 47 -7.40 32.49 12.28
N GLU A 48 -6.54 32.71 11.28
CA GLU A 48 -5.08 32.46 11.39
C GLU A 48 -4.42 33.18 12.56
N SER A 49 -5.03 34.27 13.01
CA SER A 49 -4.58 35.03 14.18
C SER A 49 -5.08 34.49 15.54
N LYS A 50 -6.00 33.50 15.54
CA LYS A 50 -6.67 32.97 16.75
C LYS A 50 -6.96 31.46 16.66
N SER A 51 -6.04 30.64 16.14
CA SER A 51 -6.29 29.19 16.07
C SER A 51 -6.59 28.64 17.46
N SER A 52 -7.88 28.37 17.72
CA SER A 52 -8.31 27.59 18.86
C SER A 52 -8.46 26.13 18.44
N ASN A 53 -8.23 25.19 19.35
CA ASN A 53 -8.47 23.75 19.11
C ASN A 53 -9.90 23.45 18.61
N GLU A 54 -10.85 24.36 18.80
CA GLU A 54 -12.24 24.21 18.35
C GLU A 54 -12.40 24.40 16.84
N ASP A 55 -11.58 25.26 16.21
CA ASP A 55 -11.65 25.51 14.76
C ASP A 55 -11.03 24.36 13.97
N GLU A 56 -9.93 23.76 14.47
CA GLU A 56 -9.36 22.53 13.93
C GLU A 56 -10.35 21.35 14.04
N LEU A 57 -11.07 21.24 15.15
CA LEU A 57 -12.06 20.19 15.36
C LEU A 57 -13.28 20.37 14.45
N ALA A 58 -13.72 21.61 14.22
CA ALA A 58 -14.82 21.93 13.30
C ALA A 58 -14.44 21.63 11.86
N LEU A 59 -13.22 21.97 11.44
CA LEU A 59 -12.69 21.66 10.12
C LEU A 59 -12.55 20.15 9.91
N GLN A 60 -12.03 19.42 10.90
CA GLN A 60 -11.94 17.98 10.87
C GLN A 60 -13.31 17.31 10.74
N LYS A 61 -14.34 17.84 11.43
CA LYS A 61 -15.70 17.33 11.35
C LYS A 61 -16.32 17.54 9.96
N ILE A 62 -16.07 18.69 9.33
CA ILE A 62 -16.52 18.96 7.94
C ILE A 62 -15.83 18.00 6.94
N ILE A 63 -14.54 17.73 7.14
CA ILE A 63 -13.77 16.78 6.35
C ILE A 63 -14.36 15.38 6.51
N ASP A 64 -14.63 14.95 7.75
CA ASP A 64 -15.16 13.63 8.06
C ASP A 64 -16.59 13.41 7.54
N GLU A 65 -17.42 14.46 7.56
CA GLU A 65 -18.80 14.38 7.05
C GLU A 65 -18.89 14.35 5.52
N LYS A 66 -17.98 15.00 4.81
CA LYS A 66 -18.02 15.07 3.34
C LYS A 66 -17.45 13.84 2.63
N ILE A 67 -16.62 13.00 3.29
CA ILE A 67 -15.83 11.98 2.56
C ILE A 67 -15.63 10.68 3.34
N ASN A 68 -16.65 10.11 3.94
CA ASN A 68 -16.60 8.74 4.49
C ASN A 68 -17.09 7.70 3.46
N LEU A 69 -16.67 7.83 2.20
CA LEU A 69 -16.88 6.75 1.24
C LEU A 69 -15.70 5.77 1.33
N PRO A 70 -15.95 4.51 1.66
CA PRO A 70 -14.90 3.50 1.63
C PRO A 70 -14.35 3.37 0.22
N LEU A 71 -13.06 3.15 0.09
CA LEU A 71 -12.42 2.91 -1.20
C LEU A 71 -12.91 1.56 -1.73
N ASP A 72 -13.81 1.60 -2.69
CA ASP A 72 -14.44 0.43 -3.33
C ASP A 72 -13.84 0.10 -4.71
N THR A 73 -12.93 0.92 -5.19
CA THR A 73 -12.22 0.74 -6.46
C THR A 73 -10.72 0.85 -6.28
N PHE A 74 -9.98 0.02 -7.01
CA PHE A 74 -8.51 0.09 -7.06
C PHE A 74 -8.01 1.25 -7.92
N ASP A 75 -8.79 1.65 -8.93
CA ASP A 75 -8.45 2.80 -9.77
C ASP A 75 -8.83 4.11 -9.07
N LEU A 76 -7.81 4.80 -8.56
CA LEU A 76 -7.95 6.05 -7.83
C LEU A 76 -8.62 7.17 -8.64
N LEU A 77 -8.56 7.14 -9.98
CA LEU A 77 -9.27 8.11 -10.83
C LEU A 77 -10.79 7.95 -10.75
N ASN A 78 -11.28 6.77 -10.43
CA ASN A 78 -12.72 6.54 -10.27
C ASN A 78 -13.23 6.96 -8.90
N HIS A 79 -12.33 7.17 -7.94
CA HIS A 79 -12.67 7.52 -6.56
C HIS A 79 -12.40 9.00 -6.24
N TYR A 80 -11.29 9.53 -6.73
CA TYR A 80 -10.85 10.90 -6.49
C TYR A 80 -11.01 11.79 -7.72
N GLN A 81 -11.22 13.08 -7.50
CA GLN A 81 -11.46 14.06 -8.58
C GLN A 81 -10.11 14.60 -9.10
N PHE A 82 -9.50 13.90 -10.05
CA PHE A 82 -8.39 14.37 -10.85
C PHE A 82 -8.85 14.50 -12.31
N GLU A 83 -8.35 15.50 -13.03
CA GLU A 83 -8.69 15.70 -14.44
C GLU A 83 -8.26 14.50 -15.31
N ASN A 84 -7.13 13.90 -14.98
CA ASN A 84 -6.55 12.79 -15.72
C ASN A 84 -5.51 12.03 -14.89
N ARG A 85 -4.99 10.94 -15.46
CA ARG A 85 -3.96 10.10 -14.81
C ARG A 85 -2.64 10.82 -14.57
N GLU A 86 -2.25 11.74 -15.45
CA GLU A 86 -1.01 12.51 -15.30
C GLU A 86 -1.07 13.41 -14.06
N GLU A 87 -2.21 14.05 -13.81
CA GLU A 87 -2.41 14.86 -12.62
C GLU A 87 -2.38 14.02 -11.33
N LEU A 88 -3.06 12.88 -11.31
CA LEU A 88 -2.99 11.92 -10.20
C LEU A 88 -1.55 11.48 -9.94
N GLU A 89 -0.82 11.10 -10.98
CA GLU A 89 0.57 10.66 -10.86
C GLU A 89 1.49 11.78 -10.39
N LYS A 90 1.31 12.99 -10.88
CA LYS A 90 2.04 14.17 -10.41
C LYS A 90 1.77 14.46 -8.94
N PHE A 91 0.52 14.38 -8.52
CA PHE A 91 0.14 14.50 -7.11
C PHE A 91 0.87 13.44 -6.28
N MET A 92 0.74 12.18 -6.65
CA MET A 92 1.21 11.04 -5.88
C MET A 92 2.75 10.92 -5.86
N TYR A 93 3.38 11.02 -7.04
CA TYR A 93 4.80 10.70 -7.19
C TYR A 93 5.74 11.92 -7.16
N ILE A 94 5.21 13.13 -7.39
CA ILE A 94 6.03 14.34 -7.43
C ILE A 94 5.72 15.24 -6.25
N ASN A 95 4.48 15.71 -6.13
CA ASN A 95 4.12 16.74 -5.17
C ASN A 95 4.13 16.22 -3.72
N TYR A 96 3.59 15.02 -3.49
CA TYR A 96 3.39 14.45 -2.15
C TYR A 96 4.05 13.08 -1.96
N SER A 97 5.06 12.77 -2.76
CA SER A 97 5.72 11.47 -2.75
C SER A 97 6.25 11.06 -1.37
N PHE A 98 6.93 11.96 -0.67
CA PHE A 98 7.43 11.67 0.66
C PHE A 98 6.28 11.47 1.65
N GLN A 99 5.29 12.33 1.61
CA GLN A 99 4.15 12.30 2.51
C GLN A 99 3.28 11.05 2.31
N ILE A 100 3.10 10.62 1.07
CA ILE A 100 2.27 9.45 0.74
C ILE A 100 3.05 8.16 1.00
N PHE A 101 4.29 8.05 0.51
CA PHE A 101 5.02 6.78 0.56
C PHE A 101 5.88 6.61 1.81
N ALA A 102 6.58 7.65 2.28
CA ALA A 102 7.48 7.55 3.42
C ALA A 102 6.78 7.67 4.76
N SER A 103 5.77 8.59 4.84
CA SER A 103 5.09 8.88 6.09
C SER A 103 3.92 7.93 6.39
N ALA A 104 3.51 7.12 5.43
CA ALA A 104 2.44 6.14 5.62
C ALA A 104 2.65 5.27 6.86
N ASN A 105 1.55 4.84 7.46
CA ASN A 105 1.57 3.86 8.52
C ASN A 105 1.77 2.45 7.95
N SER A 106 2.40 1.57 8.72
CA SER A 106 2.34 0.14 8.44
C SER A 106 1.05 -0.44 9.00
N PHE A 107 0.48 -1.44 8.32
CA PHE A 107 -0.59 -2.23 8.93
C PHE A 107 -0.09 -2.87 10.24
N PRO A 108 -0.97 -3.05 11.23
CA PRO A 108 -0.59 -3.59 12.53
C PRO A 108 0.22 -4.89 12.41
N LYS A 109 1.41 -4.93 13.00
CA LYS A 109 2.33 -6.08 13.02
C LYS A 109 2.74 -6.65 11.64
N SER A 110 2.46 -5.95 10.54
CA SER A 110 2.81 -6.43 9.20
C SER A 110 4.32 -6.59 9.03
N MET A 111 5.12 -5.66 9.56
CA MET A 111 6.58 -5.75 9.51
C MET A 111 7.13 -6.94 10.29
N ASP A 112 6.57 -7.24 11.45
CA ASP A 112 6.95 -8.45 12.20
C ASP A 112 6.62 -9.73 11.41
N SER A 113 5.51 -9.72 10.67
CA SER A 113 5.08 -10.87 9.87
C SER A 113 5.99 -11.11 8.68
N ILE A 114 6.34 -10.06 7.93
CA ILE A 114 7.25 -10.24 6.80
C ILE A 114 8.68 -10.57 7.24
N ASN A 115 9.14 -9.99 8.35
CA ASN A 115 10.44 -10.34 8.94
C ASN A 115 10.47 -11.80 9.42
N PHE A 116 9.35 -12.31 9.96
CA PHE A 116 9.22 -13.73 10.30
C PHE A 116 9.30 -14.60 9.04
N LEU A 117 8.59 -14.25 7.96
CA LEU A 117 8.65 -14.99 6.69
C LEU A 117 10.07 -15.03 6.13
N GLN A 118 10.82 -13.93 6.21
CA GLN A 118 12.24 -13.91 5.81
C GLN A 118 13.07 -14.91 6.63
N ILE A 119 12.96 -14.86 7.96
CA ILE A 119 13.71 -15.76 8.85
C ILE A 119 13.33 -17.23 8.60
N PHE A 120 12.03 -17.49 8.40
CA PHE A 120 11.53 -18.83 8.13
C PHE A 120 12.05 -19.37 6.79
N GLY A 121 12.01 -18.56 5.73
CA GLY A 121 12.57 -18.92 4.42
C GLY A 121 14.07 -19.21 4.47
N ASP A 122 14.83 -18.37 5.18
CA ASP A 122 16.27 -18.54 5.38
C ASP A 122 16.61 -19.82 6.17
N THR A 123 15.87 -20.07 7.25
CA THR A 123 16.09 -21.21 8.13
C THR A 123 15.73 -22.54 7.47
N THR A 124 14.63 -22.57 6.74
CA THR A 124 14.11 -23.80 6.09
C THR A 124 14.71 -24.05 4.72
N GLY A 125 15.23 -23.00 4.06
CA GLY A 125 15.70 -23.05 2.68
C GLY A 125 14.58 -23.26 1.66
N LEU A 126 13.31 -23.07 2.03
CA LEU A 126 12.15 -23.31 1.16
C LEU A 126 11.99 -22.25 0.09
N PHE A 127 12.17 -20.97 0.46
CA PHE A 127 11.98 -19.82 -0.43
C PHE A 127 12.88 -18.64 -0.04
N ASP A 128 13.05 -17.75 -0.97
CA ASP A 128 13.62 -16.42 -0.75
C ASP A 128 12.47 -15.39 -0.78
N VAL A 129 12.55 -14.35 0.07
CA VAL A 129 11.54 -13.29 0.14
C VAL A 129 11.99 -12.10 -0.68
N VAL A 130 11.06 -11.56 -1.48
CA VAL A 130 11.22 -10.33 -2.25
C VAL A 130 10.07 -9.39 -1.93
N LEU A 131 10.36 -8.16 -1.53
CA LEU A 131 9.33 -7.11 -1.48
C LEU A 131 9.18 -6.47 -2.85
N PHE A 132 7.97 -6.06 -3.21
CA PHE A 132 7.77 -5.30 -4.43
C PHE A 132 6.79 -4.14 -4.25
N ALA A 133 6.97 -3.11 -5.08
CA ALA A 133 6.04 -2.00 -5.20
C ALA A 133 6.09 -1.43 -6.62
N LYS A 134 4.97 -0.91 -7.09
CA LYS A 134 4.94 -0.07 -8.29
C LYS A 134 5.33 1.34 -7.87
N CYS A 135 6.52 1.75 -8.24
CA CYS A 135 7.09 3.05 -7.84
C CYS A 135 7.66 3.77 -9.04
N LYS A 136 7.55 5.10 -9.01
CA LYS A 136 8.23 5.99 -9.95
C LYS A 136 9.29 6.79 -9.19
N GLU A 137 10.42 7.05 -9.84
CA GLU A 137 11.57 7.87 -9.41
C GLU A 137 11.63 8.29 -7.92
N THR A 138 10.97 9.39 -7.56
CA THR A 138 11.03 9.97 -6.20
C THR A 138 10.39 9.09 -5.14
N SER A 139 9.42 8.24 -5.49
CA SER A 139 8.77 7.34 -4.55
C SER A 139 9.63 6.13 -4.15
N ILE A 140 10.69 5.83 -4.92
CA ILE A 140 11.65 4.77 -4.58
C ILE A 140 12.36 5.10 -3.27
N SER A 141 12.94 6.30 -3.14
CA SER A 141 13.62 6.73 -1.91
C SER A 141 12.66 6.81 -0.72
N SER A 142 11.44 7.31 -0.97
CA SER A 142 10.36 7.38 0.02
C SER A 142 9.96 5.98 0.52
N THR A 143 9.92 4.98 -0.37
CA THR A 143 9.62 3.60 -0.03
C THR A 143 10.75 2.97 0.80
N TYR A 144 12.01 3.20 0.46
CA TYR A 144 13.12 2.77 1.31
C TYR A 144 13.09 3.42 2.70
N HIS A 145 12.73 4.71 2.78
CA HIS A 145 12.55 5.38 4.07
C HIS A 145 11.46 4.71 4.91
N PHE A 146 10.30 4.40 4.29
CA PHE A 146 9.20 3.67 4.94
C PHE A 146 9.69 2.31 5.51
N LEU A 147 10.38 1.52 4.72
CA LEU A 147 10.91 0.22 5.14
C LEU A 147 11.89 0.35 6.30
N ALA A 148 12.81 1.33 6.23
CA ALA A 148 13.79 1.59 7.29
C ALA A 148 13.13 2.05 8.60
N LYS A 149 12.19 3.00 8.52
CA LYS A 149 11.41 3.53 9.64
C LYS A 149 10.68 2.41 10.40
N ASN A 150 10.18 1.40 9.66
CA ASN A 150 9.42 0.29 10.22
C ASN A 150 10.27 -0.96 10.51
N ALA A 151 11.60 -0.83 10.59
CA ALA A 151 12.53 -1.89 10.92
C ALA A 151 12.41 -3.15 10.02
N CYS A 152 12.16 -2.95 8.72
CA CYS A 152 12.15 -4.04 7.75
C CYS A 152 13.54 -4.66 7.62
N LYS A 153 13.63 -6.00 7.73
CA LYS A 153 14.90 -6.75 7.61
C LYS A 153 15.13 -7.30 6.19
N ILE A 154 14.11 -7.25 5.34
CA ILE A 154 14.19 -7.77 3.97
C ILE A 154 14.98 -6.77 3.13
N ARG A 155 16.04 -7.27 2.46
CA ARG A 155 16.94 -6.44 1.64
C ARG A 155 16.61 -6.51 0.16
N ASN A 156 15.92 -7.56 -0.28
CA ASN A 156 15.57 -7.74 -1.67
C ASN A 156 14.25 -7.01 -1.95
N VAL A 157 14.36 -5.83 -2.55
CA VAL A 157 13.23 -4.98 -2.92
C VAL A 157 13.26 -4.77 -4.42
N LYS A 158 12.16 -5.09 -5.11
CA LYS A 158 11.99 -4.94 -6.55
C LYS A 158 10.96 -3.86 -6.83
N PHE A 159 11.34 -2.86 -7.59
CA PHE A 159 10.39 -1.89 -8.14
C PHE A 159 9.98 -2.34 -9.54
N ILE A 160 8.69 -2.36 -9.78
CA ILE A 160 8.10 -2.84 -11.02
C ILE A 160 7.41 -1.68 -11.76
N GLU A 161 7.45 -1.71 -13.07
CA GLU A 161 6.73 -0.78 -13.94
C GLU A 161 5.32 -1.31 -14.23
N GLU A 162 5.22 -2.60 -14.58
CA GLU A 162 3.95 -3.27 -14.81
C GLU A 162 3.71 -4.36 -13.77
N TYR A 163 2.48 -4.47 -13.29
CA TYR A 163 2.12 -5.40 -12.23
C TYR A 163 2.38 -6.87 -12.58
N GLU A 164 2.20 -7.25 -13.84
CA GLU A 164 2.46 -8.61 -14.31
C GLU A 164 3.93 -9.04 -14.22
N ASP A 165 4.86 -8.07 -14.20
CA ASP A 165 6.31 -8.35 -14.16
C ASP A 165 6.73 -9.09 -12.89
N ILE A 166 5.95 -8.98 -11.83
CA ILE A 166 6.25 -9.70 -10.59
C ILE A 166 6.20 -11.21 -10.77
N TRP A 167 5.35 -11.69 -11.67
CA TRP A 167 5.20 -13.11 -11.92
C TRP A 167 6.37 -13.76 -12.66
N LYS A 168 7.25 -12.97 -13.31
CA LYS A 168 8.42 -13.51 -14.04
C LYS A 168 9.37 -14.24 -13.09
N ASP A 169 9.57 -13.70 -11.89
CA ASP A 169 10.56 -14.18 -10.93
C ASP A 169 9.97 -14.79 -9.65
N SER A 170 8.65 -14.77 -9.48
CA SER A 170 7.98 -15.23 -8.25
C SER A 170 7.22 -16.52 -8.47
N ASP A 171 7.19 -17.40 -7.47
CA ASP A 171 6.38 -18.61 -7.42
C ASP A 171 5.09 -18.43 -6.66
N VAL A 172 5.14 -17.61 -5.61
CA VAL A 172 4.01 -17.23 -4.76
C VAL A 172 4.02 -15.72 -4.58
N VAL A 173 2.86 -15.07 -4.71
CA VAL A 173 2.72 -13.62 -4.51
C VAL A 173 1.66 -13.33 -3.46
N ILE A 174 2.00 -12.50 -2.47
CA ILE A 174 1.06 -11.91 -1.50
C ILE A 174 0.79 -10.48 -1.94
N THR A 175 -0.47 -10.16 -2.22
CA THR A 175 -0.86 -8.84 -2.74
C THR A 175 -2.32 -8.52 -2.47
N ASP A 176 -2.65 -7.25 -2.47
CA ASP A 176 -4.00 -6.68 -2.51
C ASP A 176 -4.43 -6.27 -3.92
N CYS A 177 -3.47 -6.16 -4.85
CA CYS A 177 -3.65 -5.59 -6.18
C CYS A 177 -4.45 -6.51 -7.09
N PRO A 178 -5.65 -6.09 -7.59
CA PRO A 178 -6.46 -6.87 -8.52
C PRO A 178 -5.71 -7.27 -9.79
N GLU A 179 -4.96 -6.34 -10.39
CA GLU A 179 -4.22 -6.57 -11.63
C GLU A 179 -3.17 -7.68 -11.48
N VAL A 180 -2.48 -7.75 -10.33
CA VAL A 180 -1.55 -8.85 -10.04
C VAL A 180 -2.30 -10.18 -9.92
N LEU A 181 -3.46 -10.18 -9.27
CA LEU A 181 -4.27 -11.40 -9.06
C LEU A 181 -4.82 -11.94 -10.38
N GLU A 182 -5.32 -11.07 -11.25
CA GLU A 182 -5.90 -11.42 -12.56
C GLU A 182 -4.87 -11.93 -13.56
N THR A 183 -3.65 -11.39 -13.52
CA THR A 183 -2.56 -11.80 -14.42
C THR A 183 -1.80 -13.04 -13.96
N LYS A 184 -2.25 -13.70 -12.89
CA LYS A 184 -1.60 -14.85 -12.28
C LYS A 184 -1.46 -16.05 -13.24
N PRO A 185 -0.24 -16.55 -13.50
CA PRO A 185 -0.04 -17.79 -14.27
C PRO A 185 -0.64 -19.01 -13.54
N LYS A 186 -1.15 -19.98 -14.31
CA LYS A 186 -1.82 -21.19 -13.77
C LYS A 186 -0.93 -22.03 -12.83
N ASN A 187 0.37 -22.04 -13.07
CA ASN A 187 1.34 -22.80 -12.29
C ASN A 187 1.90 -22.06 -11.07
N LYS A 188 1.39 -20.86 -10.76
CA LYS A 188 1.82 -20.02 -9.62
C LYS A 188 0.69 -19.84 -8.65
N LYS A 189 1.01 -19.45 -7.42
CA LYS A 189 0.03 -19.27 -6.35
C LYS A 189 -0.06 -17.80 -5.93
N SER A 190 -1.28 -17.35 -5.63
CA SER A 190 -1.55 -16.02 -5.09
C SER A 190 -2.19 -16.11 -3.71
N ILE A 191 -1.83 -15.17 -2.87
CA ILE A 191 -2.45 -14.93 -1.56
C ILE A 191 -2.96 -13.50 -1.58
N LYS A 192 -4.28 -13.36 -1.50
CA LYS A 192 -4.94 -12.06 -1.50
C LYS A 192 -5.05 -11.51 -0.08
N MET A 193 -4.65 -10.27 0.13
CA MET A 193 -5.06 -9.48 1.29
C MET A 193 -6.38 -8.82 0.96
N ASN A 194 -7.42 -9.13 1.75
CA ASN A 194 -8.77 -8.68 1.49
C ASN A 194 -8.92 -7.19 1.78
N HIS A 195 -9.43 -6.49 0.78
CA HIS A 195 -9.90 -5.10 0.86
C HIS A 195 -11.21 -4.97 0.08
N MET A 196 -11.99 -3.91 0.30
CA MET A 196 -13.24 -3.71 -0.43
C MET A 196 -13.03 -3.63 -1.94
N TYR A 197 -11.99 -2.93 -2.38
CA TYR A 197 -11.69 -2.72 -3.81
C TYR A 197 -11.22 -3.98 -4.55
N ASN A 198 -10.91 -5.07 -3.84
CA ASN A 198 -10.51 -6.33 -4.48
C ASN A 198 -11.44 -7.51 -4.15
N SER A 199 -12.64 -7.23 -3.67
CA SER A 199 -13.61 -8.26 -3.26
C SER A 199 -14.00 -9.20 -4.41
N TYR A 200 -13.93 -8.73 -5.66
CA TYR A 200 -14.25 -9.48 -6.88
C TYR A 200 -13.07 -10.30 -7.45
N SER A 201 -11.85 -10.08 -6.94
CA SER A 201 -10.66 -10.75 -7.47
C SER A 201 -10.47 -12.14 -6.84
N ASP A 202 -10.17 -13.14 -7.66
CA ASP A 202 -9.91 -14.50 -7.23
C ASP A 202 -8.44 -14.72 -6.85
N ALA A 203 -8.23 -15.58 -5.84
CA ALA A 203 -6.90 -15.99 -5.40
C ALA A 203 -6.90 -17.45 -4.94
N ASN A 204 -5.72 -18.07 -4.80
CA ASN A 204 -5.62 -19.40 -4.23
C ASN A 204 -5.95 -19.41 -2.73
N TYR A 205 -5.59 -18.34 -2.04
CA TYR A 205 -5.85 -18.11 -0.62
C TYR A 205 -6.21 -16.65 -0.40
N SER A 206 -7.03 -16.37 0.63
CA SER A 206 -7.43 -15.01 1.00
C SER A 206 -7.38 -14.84 2.50
N PHE A 207 -6.85 -13.70 2.97
CA PHE A 207 -6.73 -13.36 4.39
C PHE A 207 -7.06 -11.88 4.60
N ASP A 208 -7.51 -11.54 5.79
CA ASP A 208 -7.76 -10.15 6.18
C ASP A 208 -6.50 -9.48 6.75
N SER A 209 -5.54 -10.29 7.16
CA SER A 209 -4.27 -9.81 7.70
C SER A 209 -3.12 -10.75 7.36
N ILE A 210 -1.95 -10.17 7.05
CA ILE A 210 -0.70 -10.92 6.88
C ILE A 210 -0.27 -11.69 8.15
N LEU A 211 -0.84 -11.36 9.31
CA LEU A 211 -0.66 -12.10 10.55
C LEU A 211 -1.11 -13.56 10.46
N GLU A 212 -2.13 -13.84 9.67
CA GLU A 212 -2.71 -15.18 9.51
C GLU A 212 -1.77 -16.12 8.76
N ILE A 213 -0.81 -15.59 8.00
CA ILE A 213 0.15 -16.36 7.20
C ILE A 213 1.31 -16.93 8.06
N LYS A 214 1.34 -16.68 9.38
CA LYS A 214 2.41 -17.18 10.27
C LYS A 214 2.32 -18.67 10.63
N ASP A 215 1.29 -19.39 10.18
CA ASP A 215 1.20 -20.84 10.37
C ASP A 215 2.25 -21.54 9.50
N GLU A 216 3.22 -22.19 10.16
CA GLU A 216 4.31 -22.87 9.48
C GLU A 216 3.84 -24.03 8.59
N ASN A 217 2.75 -24.70 8.95
CA ASN A 217 2.20 -25.83 8.18
C ASN A 217 1.58 -25.28 6.88
N PHE A 218 0.84 -24.17 6.99
CA PHE A 218 0.28 -23.48 5.85
C PHE A 218 1.41 -23.00 4.90
N ILE A 219 2.46 -22.36 5.45
CA ILE A 219 3.60 -21.93 4.64
C ILE A 219 4.25 -23.13 3.92
N LYS A 220 4.49 -24.24 4.61
CA LYS A 220 5.08 -25.44 4.01
C LYS A 220 4.19 -26.03 2.90
N GLU A 221 2.86 -25.96 3.05
CA GLU A 221 1.89 -26.44 2.06
C GLU A 221 1.88 -25.58 0.80
N ILE A 222 1.98 -24.27 0.93
CA ILE A 222 2.01 -23.34 -0.22
C ILE A 222 3.22 -23.64 -1.12
N PHE A 223 4.34 -24.06 -0.54
CA PHE A 223 5.60 -24.29 -1.28
C PHE A 223 5.83 -25.77 -1.68
N LYS A 224 4.90 -26.66 -1.40
CA LYS A 224 4.93 -28.02 -1.98
C LYS A 224 4.54 -27.99 -3.44
#